data_0f93220f002a860ea9a3c02ac9472a17
#
_entry.id   0f93220f002a860ea9a3c02ac9472a17
#
_cell.length_a   1.000
_cell.length_b   1.000
_cell.length_c   1.000
_cell.angle_alpha   90.00
_cell.angle_beta   90.00
_cell.angle_gamma   90.00
#
_symmetry.space_group_name_H-M   'P 1'
#
loop_
_entity.id
_entity.type
_entity.pdbx_description
1 polymer ?
#
loop_
_entity_poly.entity_id
_entity_poly.type
_entity_poly.pdbx_seq_one_letter_code
_entity_poly.pdbx_strand_id
1 'polypeptide(L)'
;MPKAKIITLTNQKGGVGKTTTVCALCGVFSSRNKKVLAIDLDPQGNLSFSLGASMEGLTIHDVITGKCSFDDAIERTENCDVVASNILLSGSELELNSAGREFILKEKLEPLKSRYDYILLDTPPALSILTINAYVATDDLIVP
;
A
#
# COMPACT_ATOMS: atom_id res chain seq x y z
N MET A 1 -0.90 -10.27 -21.57
CA MET A 1 -1.60 -9.30 -20.72
C MET A 1 -0.59 -8.45 -19.96
N PRO A 2 -0.66 -7.13 -20.07
CA PRO A 2 0.20 -6.28 -19.26
C PRO A 2 -0.12 -6.45 -17.76
N LYS A 3 0.92 -6.48 -16.96
CA LYS A 3 0.78 -6.55 -15.51
C LYS A 3 0.79 -5.15 -14.92
N ALA A 4 0.17 -4.98 -13.76
CA ALA A 4 0.16 -3.72 -13.04
C ALA A 4 1.59 -3.23 -12.77
N LYS A 5 1.80 -1.93 -12.91
CA LYS A 5 3.02 -1.28 -12.46
C LYS A 5 2.87 -0.95 -10.99
N ILE A 6 3.83 -1.36 -10.18
CA ILE A 6 3.87 -1.08 -8.76
C ILE A 6 4.77 0.14 -8.54
N ILE A 7 4.21 1.20 -7.97
CA ILE A 7 4.88 2.47 -7.71
C ILE A 7 4.87 2.72 -6.21
N THR A 8 6.05 2.89 -5.62
CA THR A 8 6.18 3.17 -4.19
C THR A 8 6.56 4.64 -4.00
N LEU A 9 5.84 5.31 -3.12
CA LEU A 9 6.17 6.66 -2.68
C LEU A 9 6.83 6.58 -1.32
N THR A 10 8.01 7.14 -1.20
CA THR A 10 8.83 7.02 -0.01
C THR A 10 9.51 8.33 0.29
N ASN A 11 9.62 8.66 1.59
CA ASN A 11 10.43 9.75 2.08
C ASN A 11 10.57 9.57 3.59
N GLN A 12 11.80 9.68 4.09
CA GLN A 12 12.08 9.54 5.52
C GLN A 12 11.68 10.79 6.33
N LYS A 13 11.38 11.90 5.64
CA LYS A 13 10.85 13.09 6.29
C LYS A 13 9.33 13.03 6.30
N GLY A 14 8.72 13.15 7.47
CA GLY A 14 7.28 13.27 7.58
C GLY A 14 6.79 14.60 6.98
N GLY A 15 5.56 14.63 6.49
CA GLY A 15 4.90 15.86 6.05
C GLY A 15 5.41 16.46 4.74
N VAL A 16 6.06 15.68 3.87
CA VAL A 16 6.62 16.18 2.60
C VAL A 16 5.72 15.89 1.38
N GLY A 17 4.44 15.71 1.58
CA GLY A 17 3.48 15.55 0.50
C GLY A 17 3.40 14.15 -0.09
N LYS A 18 3.95 13.15 0.58
CA LYS A 18 3.92 11.77 0.11
C LYS A 18 2.49 11.26 -0.05
N THR A 19 1.68 11.36 0.99
CA THR A 19 0.27 10.94 0.96
C THR A 19 -0.53 11.77 -0.05
N THR A 20 -0.30 13.08 -0.09
CA THR A 20 -0.95 13.98 -1.06
C THR A 20 -0.66 13.54 -2.49
N THR A 21 0.59 13.16 -2.76
CA THR A 21 1.00 12.68 -4.09
C THR A 21 0.28 11.39 -4.46
N VAL A 22 0.16 10.44 -3.52
CA VAL A 22 -0.58 9.20 -3.77
C VAL A 22 -2.04 9.50 -4.11
N CYS A 23 -2.70 10.37 -3.33
CA CYS A 23 -4.08 10.75 -3.59
C CYS A 23 -4.24 11.39 -4.96
N ALA A 24 -3.32 12.28 -5.34
CA ALA A 24 -3.35 12.94 -6.64
C ALA A 24 -3.20 11.94 -7.78
N LEU A 25 -2.28 10.97 -7.65
CA LEU A 25 -2.09 9.93 -8.66
C LEU A 25 -3.32 9.04 -8.78
N CYS A 26 -3.97 8.69 -7.68
CA CYS A 26 -5.22 7.93 -7.71
C CYS A 26 -6.27 8.67 -8.54
N GLY A 27 -6.43 9.96 -8.31
CA GLY A 27 -7.39 10.78 -9.04
C GLY A 27 -7.07 10.88 -10.53
N VAL A 28 -5.81 11.15 -10.87
CA VAL A 28 -5.38 11.28 -12.27
C VAL A 28 -5.56 9.96 -13.03
N PHE A 29 -5.09 8.85 -12.46
CA PHE A 29 -5.22 7.55 -13.13
C PHE A 29 -6.68 7.14 -13.29
N SER A 30 -7.49 7.37 -12.26
CA SER A 30 -8.92 7.07 -12.31
C SER A 30 -9.62 7.89 -13.41
N SER A 31 -9.26 9.17 -13.55
CA SER A 31 -9.82 10.03 -14.59
C SER A 31 -9.47 9.57 -16.00
N ARG A 32 -8.43 8.76 -16.15
CA ARG A 32 -7.99 8.16 -17.41
C ARG A 32 -8.47 6.72 -17.57
N ASN A 33 -9.46 6.31 -16.79
CA ASN A 33 -10.04 4.97 -16.81
C ASN A 33 -9.04 3.86 -16.48
N LYS A 34 -8.03 4.16 -15.66
CA LYS A 34 -7.09 3.16 -15.16
C LYS A 34 -7.60 2.58 -13.84
N LYS A 35 -7.41 1.28 -13.67
CA LYS A 35 -7.74 0.61 -12.42
C LYS A 35 -6.56 0.71 -11.46
N VAL A 36 -6.81 1.30 -10.30
CA VAL A 36 -5.76 1.60 -9.31
C VAL A 36 -6.09 0.96 -7.98
N LEU A 37 -5.08 0.34 -7.38
CA LEU A 37 -5.12 -0.11 -5.99
C LEU A 37 -4.11 0.72 -5.22
N ALA A 38 -4.55 1.38 -4.15
CA ALA A 38 -3.68 2.10 -3.23
C ALA A 38 -3.56 1.31 -1.94
N ILE A 39 -2.34 1.09 -1.48
CA ILE A 39 -2.06 0.36 -0.25
C ILE A 39 -1.33 1.28 0.71
N ASP A 40 -1.94 1.47 1.87
CA ASP A 40 -1.36 2.29 2.93
C ASP A 40 -0.48 1.40 3.81
N LEU A 41 0.82 1.68 3.83
CA LEU A 41 1.78 0.95 4.66
C LEU A 41 2.23 1.75 5.88
N ASP A 42 1.64 2.92 6.12
CA ASP A 42 1.96 3.75 7.27
C ASP A 42 0.96 3.46 8.41
N PRO A 43 1.44 3.02 9.58
CA PRO A 43 0.54 2.77 10.73
C PRO A 43 -0.31 3.96 11.13
N GLN A 44 0.09 5.18 10.80
CA GLN A 44 -0.71 6.39 11.10
C GLN A 44 -1.98 6.48 10.25
N GLY A 45 -2.04 5.79 9.11
CA GLY A 45 -3.26 5.70 8.31
C GLY A 45 -3.67 6.98 7.58
N ASN A 46 -2.75 7.88 7.31
CA ASN A 46 -3.07 9.16 6.66
C ASN A 46 -3.66 8.96 5.26
N LEU A 47 -3.12 8.05 4.47
CA LEU A 47 -3.66 7.75 3.15
C LEU A 47 -5.05 7.14 3.27
N SER A 48 -5.23 6.19 4.18
CA SER A 48 -6.52 5.54 4.41
C SER A 48 -7.59 6.57 4.73
N PHE A 49 -7.29 7.49 5.66
CA PHE A 49 -8.20 8.56 6.03
C PHE A 49 -8.52 9.47 4.84
N SER A 50 -7.49 9.89 4.10
CA SER A 50 -7.64 10.82 2.96
C SER A 50 -8.48 10.22 1.83
N LEU A 51 -8.41 8.92 1.63
CA LEU A 51 -9.19 8.22 0.58
C LEU A 51 -10.56 7.76 1.07
N GLY A 52 -10.89 7.99 2.34
CA GLY A 52 -12.19 7.61 2.90
C GLY A 52 -12.34 6.12 3.19
N ALA A 53 -11.24 5.41 3.38
CA ALA A 53 -11.27 3.99 3.69
C ALA A 53 -11.50 3.76 5.18
N SER A 54 -12.18 2.64 5.52
CA SER A 54 -12.40 2.27 6.91
C SER A 54 -11.12 1.67 7.51
N MET A 55 -10.69 2.20 8.65
CA MET A 55 -9.53 1.70 9.37
C MET A 55 -9.92 0.74 10.51
N GLU A 56 -11.21 0.47 10.67
CA GLU A 56 -11.73 -0.42 11.71
C GLU A 56 -11.98 -1.85 11.21
N GLY A 57 -12.05 -2.04 9.89
CA GLY A 57 -12.23 -3.35 9.28
C GLY A 57 -10.92 -4.08 9.08
N LEU A 58 -10.88 -4.95 8.07
CA LEU A 58 -9.66 -5.65 7.69
C LEU A 58 -8.70 -4.68 7.01
N THR A 59 -7.43 -4.74 7.40
CA THR A 59 -6.40 -3.82 6.93
C THR A 59 -5.20 -4.59 6.39
N ILE A 60 -4.19 -3.84 5.92
CA ILE A 60 -2.93 -4.44 5.48
C ILE A 60 -2.25 -5.26 6.58
N HIS A 61 -2.44 -4.91 7.85
CA HIS A 61 -1.94 -5.70 8.97
C HIS A 61 -2.47 -7.13 8.92
N ASP A 62 -3.78 -7.29 8.67
CA ASP A 62 -4.42 -8.61 8.59
C ASP A 62 -3.91 -9.41 7.40
N VAL A 63 -3.67 -8.75 6.28
CA VAL A 63 -3.12 -9.40 5.09
C VAL A 63 -1.69 -9.89 5.33
N ILE A 64 -0.83 -9.02 5.85
CA ILE A 64 0.59 -9.33 6.08
C ILE A 64 0.75 -10.44 7.10
N THR A 65 -0.07 -10.44 8.15
CA THR A 65 -0.01 -11.46 9.20
C THR A 65 -0.73 -12.77 8.83
N GLY A 66 -1.33 -12.83 7.63
CA GLY A 66 -1.97 -14.04 7.14
C GLY A 66 -3.36 -14.29 7.66
N LYS A 67 -4.01 -13.31 8.28
CA LYS A 67 -5.37 -13.45 8.81
C LYS A 67 -6.44 -13.38 7.74
N CYS A 68 -6.13 -12.72 6.61
CA CYS A 68 -7.04 -12.64 5.47
C CYS A 68 -6.26 -12.46 4.18
N SER A 69 -6.95 -12.58 3.05
CA SER A 69 -6.37 -12.29 1.73
C SER A 69 -6.52 -10.80 1.39
N PHE A 70 -5.83 -10.35 0.34
CA PHE A 70 -6.05 -9.00 -0.18
C PHE A 70 -7.51 -8.79 -0.58
N ASP A 71 -8.15 -9.80 -1.20
CA ASP A 71 -9.54 -9.66 -1.61
C ASP A 71 -10.47 -9.31 -0.45
N ASP A 72 -10.18 -9.85 0.74
CA ASP A 72 -10.98 -9.56 1.94
C ASP A 72 -10.78 -8.14 2.46
N ALA A 73 -9.60 -7.57 2.24
CA ALA A 73 -9.20 -6.27 2.77
C ALA A 73 -9.38 -5.11 1.78
N ILE A 74 -9.52 -5.40 0.49
CA ILE A 74 -9.70 -4.35 -0.52
C ILE A 74 -11.06 -3.70 -0.36
N GLU A 75 -11.08 -2.38 -0.27
CA GLU A 75 -12.29 -1.57 -0.17
C GLU A 75 -12.37 -0.64 -1.39
N ARG A 76 -13.55 -0.58 -2.01
CA ARG A 76 -13.77 0.34 -3.12
C ARG A 76 -14.11 1.72 -2.58
N THR A 77 -13.36 2.73 -3.02
CA THR A 77 -13.65 4.14 -2.71
C THR A 77 -14.01 4.88 -4.00
N GLU A 78 -14.27 6.18 -3.89
CA GLU A 78 -14.72 6.98 -5.02
C GLU A 78 -13.77 6.92 -6.22
N ASN A 79 -12.45 7.00 -5.99
CA ASN A 79 -11.46 7.11 -7.07
C ASN A 79 -10.65 5.84 -7.31
N CYS A 80 -10.58 4.94 -6.35
CA CYS A 80 -9.72 3.75 -6.46
C CYS A 80 -10.11 2.70 -5.43
N ASP A 81 -9.51 1.52 -5.57
CA ASP A 81 -9.58 0.50 -4.53
C ASP A 81 -8.47 0.76 -3.52
N VAL A 82 -8.74 0.49 -2.25
CA VAL A 82 -7.81 0.81 -1.16
C VAL A 82 -7.69 -0.37 -0.21
N VAL A 83 -6.46 -0.64 0.23
CA VAL A 83 -6.21 -1.46 1.40
C VAL A 83 -5.74 -0.52 2.50
N ALA A 84 -6.55 -0.38 3.53
CA ALA A 84 -6.31 0.56 4.62
C ALA A 84 -5.24 0.05 5.59
N SER A 85 -4.72 0.98 6.38
CA SER A 85 -3.82 0.71 7.48
C SER A 85 -4.42 1.23 8.78
N ASN A 86 -3.88 0.80 9.90
CA ASN A 86 -4.17 1.37 11.21
C ASN A 86 -2.99 1.11 12.15
N ILE A 87 -3.13 1.56 13.40
CA ILE A 87 -2.04 1.48 14.38
C ILE A 87 -1.59 0.05 14.67
N LEU A 88 -2.42 -0.95 14.44
CA LEU A 88 -2.05 -2.35 14.63
C LEU A 88 -0.90 -2.77 13.73
N LEU A 89 -0.71 -2.06 12.61
CA LEU A 89 0.39 -2.34 11.68
C LEU A 89 1.77 -2.17 12.35
N SER A 90 1.87 -1.33 13.38
CA SER A 90 3.13 -1.19 14.15
C SER A 90 3.56 -2.52 14.77
N GLY A 91 2.61 -3.37 15.17
CA GLY A 91 2.91 -4.70 15.70
C GLY A 91 3.40 -5.68 14.65
N SER A 92 3.03 -5.49 13.38
CA SER A 92 3.48 -6.35 12.30
C SER A 92 4.99 -6.32 12.11
N GLU A 93 5.63 -5.20 12.41
CA GLU A 93 7.08 -5.04 12.24
C GLU A 93 7.85 -6.06 13.07
N LEU A 94 7.35 -6.39 14.26
CA LEU A 94 7.97 -7.39 15.12
C LEU A 94 7.80 -8.80 14.56
N GLU A 95 6.66 -9.08 13.97
CA GLU A 95 6.37 -10.38 13.37
C GLU A 95 7.14 -10.59 12.07
N LEU A 96 7.55 -9.52 11.40
CA LEU A 96 8.23 -9.56 10.11
C LEU A 96 9.75 -9.56 10.22
N ASN A 97 10.32 -9.74 11.42
CA ASN A 97 11.77 -9.67 11.63
C ASN A 97 12.53 -10.97 11.32
N SER A 98 11.87 -12.02 10.87
CA SER A 98 12.55 -13.28 10.50
C SER A 98 13.00 -13.26 9.04
N ALA A 99 13.98 -14.11 8.71
CA ALA A 99 14.51 -14.18 7.33
C ALA A 99 13.41 -14.51 6.33
N GLY A 100 13.47 -13.87 5.16
CA GLY A 100 12.49 -14.05 4.09
C GLY A 100 11.26 -13.19 4.20
N ARG A 101 11.08 -12.46 5.29
CA ARG A 101 9.88 -11.64 5.50
C ARG A 101 9.84 -10.39 4.62
N GLU A 102 10.96 -9.98 4.07
CA GLU A 102 11.05 -8.87 3.13
C GLU A 102 10.34 -9.13 1.80
N PHE A 103 10.00 -10.37 1.50
CA PHE A 103 9.32 -10.78 0.26
C PHE A 103 7.81 -10.97 0.40
N ILE A 104 7.25 -10.83 1.60
CA ILE A 104 5.83 -11.12 1.86
C ILE A 104 4.92 -10.29 0.97
N LEU A 105 5.14 -8.99 0.92
CA LEU A 105 4.28 -8.11 0.13
C LEU A 105 4.37 -8.42 -1.36
N LYS A 106 5.59 -8.63 -1.87
CA LYS A 106 5.80 -8.98 -3.27
C LYS A 106 5.04 -10.25 -3.66
N GLU A 107 5.14 -11.28 -2.83
CA GLU A 107 4.46 -12.55 -3.07
C GLU A 107 2.95 -12.40 -3.05
N LYS A 108 2.41 -11.65 -2.09
CA LYS A 108 0.97 -11.47 -1.95
C LYS A 108 0.39 -10.56 -3.04
N LEU A 109 1.18 -9.66 -3.61
CA LEU A 109 0.73 -8.78 -4.69
C LEU A 109 0.70 -9.47 -6.04
N GLU A 110 1.43 -10.56 -6.23
CA GLU A 110 1.54 -11.21 -7.54
C GLU A 110 0.18 -11.52 -8.19
N PRO A 111 -0.80 -12.12 -7.48
CA PRO A 111 -2.11 -12.39 -8.08
C PRO A 111 -2.89 -11.13 -8.46
N LEU A 112 -2.60 -9.99 -7.84
CA LEU A 112 -3.32 -8.75 -8.08
C LEU A 112 -2.84 -8.01 -9.34
N LYS A 113 -1.65 -8.34 -9.84
CA LYS A 113 -1.04 -7.63 -10.96
C LYS A 113 -1.84 -7.73 -12.26
N SER A 114 -2.64 -8.77 -12.41
CA SER A 114 -3.51 -8.93 -13.59
C SER A 114 -4.83 -8.17 -13.47
N ARG A 115 -5.15 -7.63 -12.30
CA ARG A 115 -6.44 -6.99 -12.01
C ARG A 115 -6.38 -5.47 -11.99
N TYR A 116 -5.20 -4.90 -11.92
CA TYR A 116 -5.00 -3.44 -11.83
C TYR A 116 -4.02 -2.97 -12.87
N ASP A 117 -4.12 -1.70 -13.23
CA ASP A 117 -3.13 -1.03 -14.09
C ASP A 117 -1.98 -0.49 -13.25
N TYR A 118 -2.29 0.00 -12.06
CA TYR A 118 -1.32 0.56 -11.12
C TYR A 118 -1.62 0.11 -9.70
N ILE A 119 -0.56 -0.20 -8.96
CA ILE A 119 -0.62 -0.45 -7.52
C ILE A 119 0.32 0.56 -6.86
N LEU A 120 -0.24 1.43 -6.02
CA LEU A 120 0.50 2.50 -5.35
C LEU A 120 0.72 2.13 -3.89
N LEU A 121 1.97 2.22 -3.44
CA LEU A 121 2.33 1.90 -2.05
C LEU A 121 2.77 3.19 -1.36
N ASP A 122 2.12 3.52 -0.23
CA ASP A 122 2.47 4.67 0.60
C ASP A 122 3.20 4.14 1.84
N THR A 123 4.50 4.43 1.93
CA THR A 123 5.36 3.91 2.99
C THR A 123 5.38 4.82 4.22
N PRO A 124 5.72 4.27 5.41
CA PRO A 124 5.94 5.10 6.59
C PRO A 124 7.20 5.96 6.44
N PRO A 125 7.32 7.08 7.20
CA PRO A 125 8.48 7.98 7.11
C PRO A 125 9.70 7.42 7.86
N ALA A 126 9.91 6.12 7.81
CA ALA A 126 11.01 5.45 8.49
C ALA A 126 11.47 4.26 7.66
N LEU A 127 12.75 3.92 7.75
CA LEU A 127 13.28 2.71 7.13
C LEU A 127 12.94 1.52 8.03
N SER A 128 11.87 0.83 7.71
CA SER A 128 11.38 -0.32 8.48
C SER A 128 11.22 -1.52 7.56
N ILE A 129 10.88 -2.66 8.14
CA ILE A 129 10.59 -3.87 7.34
C ILE A 129 9.42 -3.63 6.37
N LEU A 130 8.48 -2.77 6.72
CA LEU A 130 7.37 -2.42 5.83
C LEU A 130 7.88 -1.66 4.60
N THR A 131 8.77 -0.70 4.80
CA THR A 131 9.40 0.05 3.72
C THR A 131 10.24 -0.87 2.84
N ILE A 132 10.98 -1.78 3.44
CA ILE A 132 11.80 -2.77 2.71
C ILE A 132 10.89 -3.67 1.87
N ASN A 133 9.77 -4.13 2.42
CA ASN A 133 8.79 -4.91 1.65
C ASN A 133 8.29 -4.15 0.42
N ALA A 134 8.01 -2.86 0.57
CA ALA A 134 7.60 -2.02 -0.55
C ALA A 134 8.71 -1.93 -1.60
N TYR A 135 9.94 -1.71 -1.18
CA TYR A 135 11.09 -1.60 -2.11
C TYR A 135 11.32 -2.90 -2.89
N VAL A 136 11.17 -4.04 -2.23
CA VAL A 136 11.33 -5.35 -2.90
C VAL A 136 10.23 -5.58 -3.93
N ALA A 137 9.03 -5.09 -3.68
CA ALA A 137 7.86 -5.29 -4.55
C ALA A 137 7.77 -4.30 -5.70
N THR A 138 8.42 -3.13 -5.59
CA THR A 138 8.15 -2.00 -6.48
C THR A 138 8.86 -2.08 -7.82
N ASP A 139 8.22 -1.51 -8.84
CA ASP A 139 8.84 -1.28 -10.15
C ASP A 139 9.51 0.09 -10.20
N ASP A 140 8.86 1.11 -9.64
CA ASP A 140 9.36 2.48 -9.62
C ASP A 140 9.25 3.09 -8.22
N LEU A 141 10.17 3.98 -7.91
CA LEU A 141 10.18 4.75 -6.67
C LEU A 141 9.99 6.23 -6.97
N ILE A 142 9.11 6.88 -6.20
CA ILE A 142 8.94 8.33 -6.24
C ILE A 142 9.32 8.86 -4.86
N VAL A 143 10.23 9.84 -4.84
CA VAL A 143 10.65 10.53 -3.62
C VAL A 143 10.23 11.99 -3.76
N PRO A 144 9.08 12.37 -3.16
CA PRO A 144 8.60 13.76 -3.25
C PRO A 144 9.53 14.75 -2.58
#